data_bdb4e96f484714c87e048f63eb9f1758
#
_entry.id   bdb4e96f484714c87e048f63eb9f1758
#
_cell.length_a   1.000
_cell.length_b   1.000
_cell.length_c   1.000
_cell.angle_alpha   90.00
_cell.angle_beta   90.00
_cell.angle_gamma   90.00
#
_symmetry.space_group_name_H-M   'P 1'
#
loop_
_entity.id
_entity.type
_entity.pdbx_description
1 polymer ?
#
loop_
_entity_poly.entity_id
_entity_poly.type
_entity_poly.pdbx_seq_one_letter_code
_entity_poly.pdbx_strand_id
1 'polypeptide(L)'
;QDTFDEGSGLALHDVMEQAANQGVDFESMETGEVATFSAIAARDASVGSQQVTIEKGPIYRYADYGLGTYLTEPYYISYGSVRATAYCIQPAKPGPGSGTYTITKLADNQTLAKVCYYGTDAAGEESYFANKHSDFSAGKRFILVHMAAAYAYGSSDAFYGTNATGQELAMDIYNYCVKKPEIPD
;
A
#
# COMPACT_ATOMS: atom_id res chain seq x y z
N GLN A 1 21.09 12.31 9.98
CA GLN A 1 19.82 12.32 9.24
C GLN A 1 19.41 10.90 8.94
N ASP A 2 18.18 10.60 9.12
CA ASP A 2 17.67 9.27 8.85
C ASP A 2 17.51 9.10 7.33
N THR A 3 18.52 8.57 6.70
CA THR A 3 18.52 8.27 5.26
C THR A 3 17.45 7.26 4.88
N PHE A 4 16.93 6.55 5.88
CA PHE A 4 15.84 5.64 5.71
C PHE A 4 14.55 6.37 5.31
N ASP A 5 14.23 7.48 5.98
CA ASP A 5 13.05 8.26 5.65
C ASP A 5 13.14 8.87 4.26
N GLU A 6 14.33 9.30 3.87
CA GLU A 6 14.61 9.70 2.49
C GLU A 6 14.44 8.54 1.53
N GLY A 7 14.84 7.37 1.98
CA GLY A 7 14.78 6.18 1.18
C GLY A 7 13.39 5.55 1.09
N SER A 8 12.54 5.71 2.10
CA SER A 8 11.17 5.22 2.03
C SER A 8 10.33 6.03 1.03
N GLY A 9 10.74 7.27 0.78
CA GLY A 9 10.08 8.14 -0.18
C GLY A 9 8.69 8.55 0.20
N LEU A 10 8.33 8.43 1.49
CA LEU A 10 6.97 8.61 1.94
C LEU A 10 6.85 9.67 3.01
N ALA A 11 5.91 10.56 2.85
CA ALA A 11 5.42 11.40 3.92
C ALA A 11 4.23 10.73 4.62
N LEU A 12 4.05 10.96 5.90
CA LEU A 12 2.89 10.49 6.63
C LEU A 12 1.59 11.07 6.04
N HIS A 13 1.64 12.25 5.42
CA HIS A 13 0.53 12.81 4.66
C HIS A 13 0.04 11.87 3.54
N ASP A 14 0.97 11.25 2.82
CA ASP A 14 0.65 10.31 1.74
C ASP A 14 0.03 9.02 2.25
N VAL A 15 0.54 8.58 3.40
CA VAL A 15 -0.01 7.43 4.11
C VAL A 15 -1.46 7.68 4.52
N MET A 16 -1.75 8.88 5.01
CA MET A 16 -3.10 9.26 5.44
C MET A 16 -4.06 9.39 4.27
N GLU A 17 -3.64 10.02 3.20
CA GLU A 17 -4.45 10.15 1.98
C GLU A 17 -4.77 8.78 1.38
N GLN A 18 -3.81 7.87 1.41
CA GLN A 18 -3.98 6.50 1.00
C GLN A 18 -5.00 5.75 1.86
N ALA A 19 -4.86 5.90 3.15
CA ALA A 19 -5.80 5.32 4.10
C ALA A 19 -7.21 5.88 3.90
N ALA A 20 -7.33 7.17 3.63
CA ALA A 20 -8.61 7.81 3.32
C ALA A 20 -9.24 7.21 2.07
N ASN A 21 -8.47 6.94 1.03
CA ASN A 21 -8.95 6.32 -0.20
C ASN A 21 -9.33 4.84 -0.03
N GLN A 22 -8.81 4.19 1.01
CA GLN A 22 -9.26 2.87 1.47
C GLN A 22 -10.45 2.96 2.44
N GLY A 23 -10.96 4.14 2.69
CA GLY A 23 -11.98 4.38 3.67
C GLY A 23 -11.44 4.54 5.09
N VAL A 24 -10.15 4.85 5.25
CA VAL A 24 -9.49 5.07 6.55
C VAL A 24 -8.76 6.39 6.51
N ASP A 25 -8.86 7.19 7.58
CA ASP A 25 -8.12 8.43 7.76
C ASP A 25 -7.32 8.42 9.06
N PHE A 26 -6.17 9.09 9.04
CA PHE A 26 -5.33 9.29 10.22
C PHE A 26 -5.54 10.72 10.73
N GLU A 27 -6.28 10.85 11.84
CA GLU A 27 -6.55 12.14 12.45
C GLU A 27 -5.27 12.86 12.89
N SER A 28 -5.23 14.18 12.73
CA SER A 28 -4.15 15.07 13.20
C SER A 28 -2.77 14.84 12.60
N MET A 29 -2.66 14.26 11.43
CA MET A 29 -1.38 13.97 10.82
C MET A 29 -1.02 14.98 9.74
N GLU A 30 0.21 15.44 9.74
CA GLU A 30 0.73 16.39 8.75
C GLU A 30 1.59 15.73 7.68
N THR A 31 1.76 14.43 7.77
CA THR A 31 2.76 13.71 6.99
C THR A 31 2.30 12.42 6.44
N GLY A 32 2.11 11.92 5.53
CA GLY A 32 1.97 10.74 4.75
C GLY A 32 0.89 9.74 5.12
N GLU A 33 0.44 9.01 4.21
CA GLU A 33 -0.68 8.10 4.29
C GLU A 33 -0.31 6.68 3.88
N VAL A 34 -0.94 5.69 4.47
CA VAL A 34 -0.84 4.30 4.06
C VAL A 34 -2.20 3.75 3.64
N ALA A 35 -2.22 3.04 2.54
CA ALA A 35 -3.36 2.23 2.19
C ALA A 35 -3.15 0.81 2.69
N THR A 36 -4.19 0.30 3.30
CA THR A 36 -4.27 -1.11 3.66
C THR A 36 -5.61 -1.66 3.20
N PHE A 37 -5.59 -2.88 2.71
CA PHE A 37 -6.81 -3.66 2.61
C PHE A 37 -6.88 -4.58 3.81
N SER A 38 -7.98 -4.49 4.53
CA SER A 38 -8.34 -5.43 5.56
C SER A 38 -9.85 -5.61 5.54
N ALA A 39 -10.31 -6.82 5.34
CA ALA A 39 -11.73 -7.16 5.43
C ALA A 39 -12.32 -6.78 6.79
N ILE A 40 -11.47 -6.74 7.82
CA ILE A 40 -11.88 -6.36 9.17
C ILE A 40 -11.99 -4.84 9.28
N ALA A 41 -11.07 -4.08 8.69
CA ALA A 41 -11.18 -2.63 8.65
C ALA A 41 -12.45 -2.20 7.91
N ALA A 42 -12.82 -2.89 6.85
CA ALA A 42 -14.07 -2.63 6.13
C ALA A 42 -15.32 -2.94 6.97
N ARG A 43 -15.28 -3.97 7.81
CA ARG A 43 -16.38 -4.32 8.71
C ARG A 43 -16.52 -3.38 9.90
N ASP A 44 -15.40 -2.92 10.44
CA ASP A 44 -15.38 -2.01 11.59
C ASP A 44 -15.53 -0.53 11.19
N ALA A 45 -15.75 -0.29 9.93
CA ALA A 45 -15.90 1.05 9.36
C ALA A 45 -17.10 1.85 9.91
N SER A 46 -17.99 1.21 10.62
CA SER A 46 -19.10 1.85 11.33
C SER A 46 -18.71 2.41 12.70
N VAL A 47 -17.50 2.14 13.15
CA VAL A 47 -17.01 2.47 14.49
C VAL A 47 -16.02 3.61 14.37
N GLY A 48 -16.35 4.78 14.73
CA GLY A 48 -15.57 6.01 14.82
C GLY A 48 -14.04 5.92 14.76
N SER A 49 -13.33 6.87 15.27
CA SER A 49 -11.85 6.87 15.26
C SER A 49 -11.26 5.73 16.10
N GLN A 50 -10.28 5.05 15.58
CA GLN A 50 -9.58 3.96 16.26
C GLN A 50 -8.09 4.26 16.41
N GLN A 51 -7.50 3.79 17.50
CA GLN A 51 -6.05 3.82 17.65
C GLN A 51 -5.41 2.61 16.99
N VAL A 52 -4.35 2.85 16.24
CA VAL A 52 -3.55 1.82 15.59
C VAL A 52 -2.09 2.02 15.91
N THR A 53 -1.32 0.93 15.87
CA THR A 53 0.13 0.97 15.93
C THR A 53 0.68 0.73 14.54
N ILE A 54 1.64 1.56 14.12
CA ILE A 54 2.36 1.39 12.87
C ILE A 54 3.79 0.95 13.18
N GLU A 55 4.22 -0.12 12.53
CA GLU A 55 5.60 -0.61 12.51
C GLU A 55 6.13 -0.61 11.08
N LYS A 56 7.36 -0.15 10.90
CA LYS A 56 8.04 -0.24 9.60
C LYS A 56 8.56 -1.67 9.37
N GLY A 57 8.37 -2.15 8.16
CA GLY A 57 8.92 -3.42 7.72
C GLY A 57 10.31 -3.28 7.06
N PRO A 58 10.78 -4.34 6.40
CA PRO A 58 12.08 -4.33 5.73
C PRO A 58 12.08 -3.37 4.54
N ILE A 59 13.23 -2.73 4.28
CA ILE A 59 13.43 -1.90 3.11
C ILE A 59 13.63 -2.79 1.88
N TYR A 60 12.87 -2.55 0.83
CA TYR A 60 13.02 -3.20 -0.46
C TYR A 60 13.56 -2.20 -1.49
N ARG A 61 14.75 -2.44 -2.01
CA ARG A 61 15.38 -1.62 -3.03
C ARG A 61 14.97 -2.08 -4.43
N TYR A 62 14.50 -1.17 -5.26
CA TYR A 62 14.07 -1.50 -6.62
C TYR A 62 15.20 -2.14 -7.45
N ALA A 63 16.44 -1.65 -7.26
CA ALA A 63 17.60 -2.16 -7.97
C ALA A 63 17.89 -3.65 -7.72
N ASP A 64 17.59 -4.15 -6.52
CA ASP A 64 17.81 -5.56 -6.16
C ASP A 64 16.89 -6.51 -6.96
N TYR A 65 15.84 -5.97 -7.57
CA TYR A 65 14.85 -6.71 -8.33
C TYR A 65 14.77 -6.29 -9.79
N GLY A 66 15.67 -5.42 -10.25
CA GLY A 66 15.68 -4.92 -11.62
C GLY A 66 14.50 -4.00 -11.97
N LEU A 67 13.96 -3.26 -11.00
CA LEU A 67 12.74 -2.47 -11.15
C LEU A 67 12.98 -0.96 -11.17
N GLY A 68 14.18 -0.50 -10.88
CA GLY A 68 14.50 0.92 -10.85
C GLY A 68 15.60 1.26 -9.86
N THR A 69 15.60 2.52 -9.39
CA THR A 69 16.66 3.09 -8.55
C THR A 69 16.17 3.55 -7.17
N TYR A 70 14.89 3.36 -6.87
CA TYR A 70 14.29 3.81 -5.62
C TYR A 70 14.11 2.65 -4.63
N LEU A 71 13.43 2.92 -3.53
CA LEU A 71 13.11 1.91 -2.52
C LEU A 71 11.74 2.17 -1.89
N THR A 72 11.19 1.16 -1.24
CA THR A 72 9.97 1.22 -0.46
C THR A 72 10.03 0.24 0.70
N GLU A 73 9.04 0.28 1.57
CA GLU A 73 8.90 -0.64 2.69
C GLU A 73 7.42 -0.85 3.04
N PRO A 74 7.05 -2.01 3.57
CA PRO A 74 5.73 -2.20 4.14
C PRO A 74 5.60 -1.47 5.48
N TYR A 75 4.39 -1.01 5.75
CA TYR A 75 3.98 -0.55 7.06
C TYR A 75 2.98 -1.55 7.64
N TYR A 76 3.27 -2.05 8.84
CA TYR A 76 2.38 -2.98 9.51
C TYR A 76 1.50 -2.23 10.48
N ILE A 77 0.20 -2.22 10.20
CA ILE A 77 -0.80 -1.56 11.03
C ILE A 77 -1.46 -2.61 11.92
N SER A 78 -1.46 -2.37 13.21
CA SER A 78 -2.10 -3.24 14.20
C SER A 78 -3.15 -2.49 15.00
N TYR A 79 -4.33 -3.10 15.15
CA TYR A 79 -5.37 -2.64 16.05
C TYR A 79 -6.13 -3.84 16.61
N GLY A 80 -6.29 -3.88 17.94
CA GLY A 80 -6.82 -5.07 18.60
C GLY A 80 -6.01 -6.33 18.24
N SER A 81 -6.68 -7.36 17.77
CA SER A 81 -6.07 -8.60 17.28
C SER A 81 -5.76 -8.59 15.78
N VAL A 82 -6.00 -7.47 15.10
CA VAL A 82 -5.87 -7.35 13.66
C VAL A 82 -4.52 -6.76 13.29
N ARG A 83 -3.88 -7.34 12.28
CA ARG A 83 -2.68 -6.80 11.65
C ARG A 83 -2.87 -6.75 10.14
N ALA A 84 -2.56 -5.62 9.55
CA ALA A 84 -2.65 -5.39 8.10
C ALA A 84 -1.35 -4.81 7.56
N THR A 85 -1.03 -5.15 6.32
CA THR A 85 0.08 -4.55 5.59
C THR A 85 -0.44 -3.35 4.82
N ALA A 86 0.25 -2.23 4.97
CA ALA A 86 -0.06 -0.98 4.27
C ALA A 86 1.01 -0.64 3.25
N TYR A 87 0.58 -0.03 2.17
CA TYR A 87 1.41 0.40 1.05
C TYR A 87 1.45 1.92 0.96
N CYS A 88 2.59 2.44 0.55
CA CYS A 88 2.67 3.83 0.17
C CYS A 88 2.05 4.07 -1.20
N ILE A 89 1.44 5.23 -1.39
CA ILE A 89 0.88 5.64 -2.68
C ILE A 89 1.40 6.96 -3.22
N GLN A 90 2.28 7.61 -2.48
CA GLN A 90 3.02 8.77 -2.98
C GLN A 90 4.52 8.56 -2.76
N PRO A 91 5.16 7.73 -3.59
CA PRO A 91 6.51 7.23 -3.36
C PRO A 91 7.58 8.29 -3.15
N ALA A 92 7.41 9.45 -3.75
CA ALA A 92 8.41 10.53 -3.68
C ALA A 92 8.43 11.29 -2.34
N LYS A 93 7.55 10.95 -1.40
CA LYS A 93 7.46 11.62 -0.11
C LYS A 93 7.92 10.74 1.05
N PRO A 94 8.42 11.32 2.15
CA PRO A 94 8.86 10.57 3.33
C PRO A 94 7.73 9.79 4.00
N GLY A 95 8.02 8.62 4.56
CA GLY A 95 7.04 7.77 5.24
C GLY A 95 6.85 8.07 6.72
N PRO A 96 5.85 7.43 7.34
CA PRO A 96 5.59 7.58 8.75
C PRO A 96 6.67 6.91 9.58
N GLY A 97 6.92 7.45 10.76
CA GLY A 97 7.66 6.76 11.81
C GLY A 97 6.84 5.64 12.43
N SER A 98 7.53 4.69 13.10
CA SER A 98 6.83 3.74 13.96
C SER A 98 6.20 4.46 15.15
N GLY A 99 5.00 4.07 15.54
CA GLY A 99 4.28 4.72 16.63
C GLY A 99 2.80 4.39 16.67
N THR A 100 2.08 5.13 17.52
CA THR A 100 0.64 5.00 17.69
C THR A 100 -0.09 6.18 17.05
N TYR A 101 -1.11 5.89 16.29
CA TYR A 101 -1.88 6.87 15.51
C TYR A 101 -3.38 6.64 15.69
N THR A 102 -4.16 7.68 15.50
CA THR A 102 -5.63 7.59 15.44
C THR A 102 -6.08 7.55 13.99
N ILE A 103 -6.93 6.60 13.64
CA ILE A 103 -7.49 6.46 12.29
C ILE A 103 -9.02 6.54 12.31
N THR A 104 -9.58 7.04 11.23
CA THR A 104 -11.02 7.03 10.98
C THR A 104 -11.30 6.62 9.54
N LYS A 105 -12.41 5.93 9.31
CA LYS A 105 -12.83 5.62 7.94
C LYS A 105 -13.45 6.88 7.30
N LEU A 106 -13.03 7.21 6.10
CA LEU A 106 -13.56 8.35 5.33
C LEU A 106 -14.44 7.91 4.16
N ALA A 107 -13.88 7.25 3.17
CA ALA A 107 -14.55 6.94 1.93
C ALA A 107 -14.03 5.63 1.33
N ASP A 108 -14.79 5.07 0.40
CA ASP A 108 -14.39 3.85 -0.30
C ASP A 108 -13.74 4.19 -1.65
N ASN A 109 -12.66 3.50 -1.96
CA ASN A 109 -12.01 3.51 -3.27
C ASN A 109 -11.87 2.07 -3.76
N GLN A 110 -12.82 1.60 -4.54
CA GLN A 110 -12.86 0.23 -5.01
C GLN A 110 -11.68 -0.13 -5.92
N THR A 111 -11.21 0.80 -6.73
CA THR A 111 -10.05 0.56 -7.61
C THR A 111 -8.80 0.27 -6.79
N LEU A 112 -8.49 1.11 -5.80
CA LEU A 112 -7.37 0.91 -4.91
C LEU A 112 -7.54 -0.35 -4.06
N ALA A 113 -8.73 -0.56 -3.51
CA ALA A 113 -9.04 -1.73 -2.71
C ALA A 113 -8.87 -3.04 -3.50
N LYS A 114 -9.27 -3.09 -4.76
CA LYS A 114 -9.05 -4.26 -5.64
C LYS A 114 -7.57 -4.55 -5.85
N VAL A 115 -6.73 -3.54 -6.03
CA VAL A 115 -5.28 -3.75 -6.15
C VAL A 115 -4.71 -4.32 -4.86
N CYS A 116 -5.06 -3.77 -3.70
CA CYS A 116 -4.57 -4.27 -2.41
C CYS A 116 -5.09 -5.67 -2.08
N TYR A 117 -6.25 -6.06 -2.57
CA TYR A 117 -6.83 -7.39 -2.37
C TYR A 117 -6.30 -8.41 -3.38
N TYR A 118 -6.58 -8.20 -4.66
CA TYR A 118 -6.21 -9.16 -5.72
C TYR A 118 -4.72 -9.13 -6.07
N GLY A 119 -4.02 -8.07 -5.73
CA GLY A 119 -2.55 -7.99 -5.86
C GLY A 119 -1.78 -8.71 -4.75
N THR A 120 -2.47 -9.22 -3.73
CA THR A 120 -1.87 -9.87 -2.56
C THR A 120 -2.46 -11.24 -2.32
N ASP A 121 -1.91 -11.98 -1.35
CA ASP A 121 -2.41 -13.31 -0.97
C ASP A 121 -3.81 -13.26 -0.32
N ALA A 122 -4.33 -12.09 0.01
CA ALA A 122 -5.68 -11.93 0.56
C ALA A 122 -6.75 -12.53 -0.36
N ALA A 123 -6.56 -12.49 -1.68
CA ALA A 123 -7.47 -13.05 -2.67
C ALA A 123 -7.27 -14.55 -2.92
N GLY A 124 -6.33 -15.21 -2.26
CA GLY A 124 -6.06 -16.64 -2.43
C GLY A 124 -5.79 -17.02 -3.88
N GLU A 125 -6.53 -17.96 -4.41
CA GLU A 125 -6.39 -18.46 -5.80
C GLU A 125 -6.73 -17.39 -6.85
N GLU A 126 -7.49 -16.37 -6.49
CA GLU A 126 -7.85 -15.26 -7.36
C GLU A 126 -6.78 -14.16 -7.42
N SER A 127 -5.72 -14.27 -6.61
CA SER A 127 -4.65 -13.28 -6.57
C SER A 127 -3.81 -13.27 -7.86
N TYR A 128 -3.25 -12.11 -8.18
CA TYR A 128 -2.38 -11.95 -9.34
C TYR A 128 -1.20 -12.93 -9.31
N PHE A 129 -0.49 -13.02 -8.17
CA PHE A 129 0.70 -13.87 -8.08
C PHE A 129 0.40 -15.36 -7.93
N ALA A 130 -0.83 -15.75 -7.66
CA ALA A 130 -1.25 -17.14 -7.79
C ALA A 130 -1.41 -17.57 -9.25
N ASN A 131 -1.68 -16.61 -10.14
CA ASN A 131 -1.97 -16.85 -11.55
C ASN A 131 -0.83 -16.43 -12.50
N LYS A 132 0.00 -15.47 -12.09
CA LYS A 132 1.12 -14.93 -12.87
C LYS A 132 2.32 -14.69 -11.96
N HIS A 133 3.50 -14.98 -12.46
CA HIS A 133 4.77 -14.69 -11.77
C HIS A 133 4.83 -15.23 -10.34
N SER A 134 4.36 -16.45 -10.14
CA SER A 134 4.36 -17.12 -8.82
C SER A 134 5.77 -17.32 -8.23
N ASP A 135 6.79 -17.21 -9.07
CA ASP A 135 8.21 -17.30 -8.71
C ASP A 135 8.79 -15.98 -8.14
N PHE A 136 8.06 -14.86 -8.23
CA PHE A 136 8.56 -13.60 -7.71
C PHE A 136 8.67 -13.65 -6.19
N SER A 137 9.80 -13.13 -5.67
CA SER A 137 10.05 -13.02 -4.24
C SER A 137 9.07 -12.05 -3.55
N ALA A 138 8.95 -12.16 -2.23
CA ALA A 138 8.08 -11.28 -1.44
C ALA A 138 8.40 -9.80 -1.63
N GLY A 139 9.69 -9.44 -1.68
CA GLY A 139 10.12 -8.05 -1.89
C GLY A 139 9.74 -7.53 -3.27
N LYS A 140 9.95 -8.32 -4.32
CA LYS A 140 9.56 -7.95 -5.68
C LYS A 140 8.05 -7.77 -5.81
N ARG A 141 7.27 -8.69 -5.24
CA ARG A 141 5.79 -8.60 -5.20
C ARG A 141 5.34 -7.32 -4.50
N PHE A 142 5.92 -7.05 -3.33
CA PHE A 142 5.57 -5.87 -2.55
C PHE A 142 5.81 -4.57 -3.33
N ILE A 143 6.99 -4.41 -3.93
CA ILE A 143 7.33 -3.23 -4.74
C ILE A 143 6.31 -3.03 -5.87
N LEU A 144 5.97 -4.09 -6.59
CA LEU A 144 5.07 -4.01 -7.73
C LEU A 144 3.63 -3.69 -7.32
N VAL A 145 3.15 -4.26 -6.23
CA VAL A 145 1.81 -3.93 -5.68
C VAL A 145 1.77 -2.50 -5.18
N HIS A 146 2.82 -2.04 -4.52
CA HIS A 146 2.98 -0.66 -4.09
C HIS A 146 2.85 0.33 -5.27
N MET A 147 3.55 0.09 -6.37
CA MET A 147 3.43 0.92 -7.58
C MET A 147 2.02 0.89 -8.17
N ALA A 148 1.43 -0.29 -8.27
CA ALA A 148 0.08 -0.46 -8.78
C ALA A 148 -0.96 0.22 -7.88
N ALA A 149 -0.79 0.16 -6.57
CA ALA A 149 -1.65 0.85 -5.61
C ALA A 149 -1.53 2.38 -5.73
N ALA A 150 -0.32 2.90 -5.85
CA ALA A 150 -0.09 4.32 -6.08
C ALA A 150 -0.74 4.80 -7.39
N TYR A 151 -0.65 4.00 -8.44
CA TYR A 151 -1.31 4.28 -9.70
C TYR A 151 -2.85 4.24 -9.58
N ALA A 152 -3.38 3.22 -8.89
CA ALA A 152 -4.83 3.08 -8.65
C ALA A 152 -5.40 4.25 -7.86
N TYR A 153 -4.63 4.81 -6.95
CA TYR A 153 -4.98 6.01 -6.20
C TYR A 153 -5.01 7.26 -7.09
N GLY A 154 -4.24 7.29 -8.16
CA GLY A 154 -4.11 8.44 -9.04
C GLY A 154 -2.93 9.34 -8.68
N SER A 155 -1.94 8.82 -7.99
CA SER A 155 -0.73 9.57 -7.64
C SER A 155 0.09 9.91 -8.90
N SER A 156 0.48 11.17 -9.05
CA SER A 156 1.32 11.61 -10.16
C SER A 156 2.74 11.05 -10.11
N ASP A 157 3.19 10.58 -8.95
CA ASP A 157 4.52 10.02 -8.70
C ASP A 157 4.52 8.50 -8.49
N ALA A 158 3.44 7.81 -8.91
CA ALA A 158 3.28 6.36 -8.74
C ALA A 158 4.49 5.55 -9.24
N PHE A 159 5.15 6.01 -10.30
CA PHE A 159 6.31 5.35 -10.90
C PHE A 159 7.63 6.05 -10.61
N TYR A 160 7.69 6.85 -9.55
CA TYR A 160 8.92 7.53 -9.14
C TYR A 160 10.05 6.51 -8.91
N GLY A 161 11.17 6.75 -9.59
CA GLY A 161 12.34 5.87 -9.51
C GLY A 161 12.17 4.49 -10.14
N THR A 162 11.08 4.22 -10.86
CA THR A 162 10.80 2.96 -11.53
C THR A 162 11.33 2.98 -12.96
N ASN A 163 11.89 1.86 -13.44
CA ASN A 163 12.23 1.67 -14.84
C ASN A 163 11.03 1.15 -15.67
N ALA A 164 11.22 1.00 -16.99
CA ALA A 164 10.17 0.53 -17.88
C ALA A 164 9.63 -0.86 -17.49
N THR A 165 10.50 -1.78 -17.11
CA THR A 165 10.12 -3.14 -16.67
C THR A 165 9.23 -3.09 -15.43
N GLY A 166 9.60 -2.31 -14.42
CA GLY A 166 8.80 -2.11 -13.20
C GLY A 166 7.44 -1.52 -13.51
N GLN A 167 7.40 -0.50 -14.36
CA GLN A 167 6.14 0.14 -14.76
C GLN A 167 5.22 -0.82 -15.52
N GLU A 168 5.74 -1.60 -16.46
CA GLU A 168 4.95 -2.58 -17.22
C GLU A 168 4.35 -3.65 -16.31
N LEU A 169 5.15 -4.19 -15.38
CA LEU A 169 4.69 -5.20 -14.43
C LEU A 169 3.63 -4.64 -13.46
N ALA A 170 3.83 -3.43 -12.96
CA ALA A 170 2.86 -2.79 -12.08
C ALA A 170 1.54 -2.52 -12.82
N MET A 171 1.58 -2.10 -14.09
CA MET A 171 0.39 -1.91 -14.90
C MET A 171 -0.31 -3.22 -15.22
N ASP A 172 0.42 -4.32 -15.40
CA ASP A 172 -0.19 -5.64 -15.58
C ASP A 172 -0.97 -6.06 -14.31
N ILE A 173 -0.40 -5.81 -13.14
CA ILE A 173 -1.11 -6.03 -11.86
C ILE A 173 -2.37 -5.18 -11.79
N TYR A 174 -2.26 -3.89 -12.05
CA TYR A 174 -3.40 -2.97 -12.03
C TYR A 174 -4.52 -3.46 -12.97
N ASN A 175 -4.19 -3.75 -14.22
CA ASN A 175 -5.16 -4.20 -15.22
C ASN A 175 -5.81 -5.54 -14.86
N TYR A 176 -5.07 -6.43 -14.22
CA TYR A 176 -5.62 -7.68 -13.71
C TYR A 176 -6.64 -7.43 -12.59
N CYS A 177 -6.26 -6.63 -11.61
CA CYS A 177 -7.06 -6.40 -10.41
C CYS A 177 -8.36 -5.64 -10.70
N VAL A 178 -8.31 -4.60 -11.52
CA VAL A 178 -9.50 -3.75 -11.77
C VAL A 178 -10.61 -4.47 -12.55
N LYS A 179 -10.29 -5.54 -13.25
CA LYS A 179 -11.27 -6.38 -13.96
C LYS A 179 -11.96 -7.39 -13.06
N LYS A 180 -11.46 -7.58 -11.86
CA LYS A 180 -12.05 -8.51 -10.89
C LYS A 180 -13.33 -7.96 -10.29
N PRO A 181 -14.20 -8.83 -9.76
CA PRO A 181 -15.40 -8.41 -9.05
C PRO A 181 -15.10 -7.46 -7.89
N GLU A 182 -16.12 -6.75 -7.45
CA GLU A 182 -16.03 -5.99 -6.20
C GLU A 182 -15.59 -6.90 -5.05
N ILE A 183 -14.88 -6.30 -4.11
CA ILE A 183 -14.33 -7.03 -2.98
C ILE A 183 -15.48 -7.49 -2.08
N PRO A 184 -15.47 -8.75 -1.64
CA PRO A 184 -16.49 -9.24 -0.70
C PRO A 184 -16.48 -8.43 0.60
N ASP A 185 -17.66 -8.12 1.11
CA ASP A 185 -17.86 -7.51 2.43
C ASP A 185 -17.33 -8.39 3.57
#